data_beec508820922fe8d7fce1d45a6d9301
#
_entry.id   beec508820922fe8d7fce1d45a6d9301
#
_cell.length_a   1.000
_cell.length_b   1.000
_cell.length_c   1.000
_cell.angle_alpha   90.00
_cell.angle_beta   90.00
_cell.angle_gamma   90.00
#
_symmetry.space_group_name_H-M   'P 1'
#
loop_
_entity.id
_entity.type
_entity.pdbx_description
1 polymer ?
#
loop_
_entity_poly.entity_id
_entity_poly.type
_entity_poly.pdbx_seq_one_letter_code
_entity_poly.pdbx_strand_id
1 'polypeptide(L)'
;MRTVLTAFFAAILFVLGCWTPGDVQENLPKHRDKFPKETAFFIMKTEPRVMNALSDALKARGFKVTDDRTLATVEIRTKIVSWEYNDAGFSGFYDRDEMTLSLTLERPATGFIIARHTVKVRSDFRILAKYVDEL
;
A
#
# COMPACT_ATOMS: atom_id res chain seq x y z
N MET A 1 -16.41 -37.18 25.05
CA MET A 1 -17.00 -36.88 23.74
C MET A 1 -17.24 -35.39 23.47
N ARG A 2 -17.69 -34.61 24.45
CA ARG A 2 -17.94 -33.16 24.24
C ARG A 2 -16.67 -32.34 23.97
N THR A 3 -15.53 -32.67 24.54
CA THR A 3 -14.26 -31.99 24.37
C THR A 3 -13.64 -32.20 23.00
N VAL A 4 -13.83 -33.33 22.35
CA VAL A 4 -13.29 -33.62 21.02
C VAL A 4 -14.07 -32.87 19.93
N LEU A 5 -15.38 -32.71 20.10
CA LEU A 5 -16.22 -31.97 19.17
C LEU A 5 -15.92 -30.47 19.18
N THR A 6 -15.63 -29.90 20.34
CA THR A 6 -15.28 -28.49 20.49
C THR A 6 -13.93 -28.18 19.86
N ALA A 7 -12.96 -29.05 19.99
CA ALA A 7 -11.63 -28.91 19.38
C ALA A 7 -11.73 -29.01 17.83
N PHE A 8 -12.59 -29.84 17.32
CA PHE A 8 -12.81 -29.98 15.87
C PHE A 8 -13.48 -28.75 15.27
N PHE A 9 -14.42 -28.14 15.95
CA PHE A 9 -15.05 -26.88 15.53
C PHE A 9 -14.09 -25.71 15.55
N ALA A 10 -13.25 -25.62 16.56
CA ALA A 10 -12.22 -24.58 16.66
C ALA A 10 -11.19 -24.70 15.52
N ALA A 11 -10.80 -25.92 15.16
CA ALA A 11 -9.87 -26.16 14.05
C ALA A 11 -10.49 -25.78 12.70
N ILE A 12 -11.77 -26.06 12.47
CA ILE A 12 -12.48 -25.70 11.24
C ILE A 12 -12.61 -24.17 11.13
N LEU A 13 -12.95 -23.50 12.20
CA LEU A 13 -13.03 -22.04 12.23
C LEU A 13 -11.67 -21.38 11.94
N PHE A 14 -10.59 -21.95 12.44
CA PHE A 14 -9.24 -21.47 12.18
C PHE A 14 -8.84 -21.64 10.71
N VAL A 15 -9.17 -22.77 10.09
CA VAL A 15 -8.90 -23.03 8.67
C VAL A 15 -9.74 -22.12 7.77
N LEU A 16 -11.01 -21.86 8.11
CA LEU A 16 -11.87 -20.93 7.38
C LEU A 16 -11.40 -19.47 7.54
N GLY A 17 -10.85 -19.09 8.69
CA GLY A 17 -10.27 -17.76 8.92
C GLY A 17 -9.00 -17.50 8.10
N CYS A 18 -8.22 -18.55 7.79
CA CYS A 18 -7.02 -18.44 6.94
C CYS A 18 -7.34 -18.35 5.44
N TRP A 19 -8.56 -18.59 5.03
CA TRP A 19 -8.95 -18.70 3.62
C TRP A 19 -9.79 -17.56 3.08
N THR A 20 -9.95 -16.47 3.80
CA THR A 20 -10.60 -15.28 3.27
C THR A 20 -9.61 -14.50 2.40
N PRO A 21 -9.81 -14.46 1.06
CA PRO A 21 -8.88 -13.78 0.15
C PRO A 21 -8.79 -12.27 0.37
N GLY A 22 -9.65 -11.70 1.21
CA GLY A 22 -9.62 -10.29 1.59
C GLY A 22 -8.50 -9.93 2.56
N ASP A 23 -8.08 -10.85 3.43
CA ASP A 23 -7.11 -10.58 4.49
C ASP A 23 -5.69 -10.32 3.98
N VAL A 24 -5.34 -10.89 2.83
CA VAL A 24 -4.01 -10.72 2.24
C VAL A 24 -3.83 -9.32 1.64
N GLN A 25 -4.92 -8.66 1.25
CA GLN A 25 -4.88 -7.33 0.65
C GLN A 25 -5.02 -6.19 1.66
N GLU A 26 -5.52 -6.50 2.84
CA GLU A 26 -5.75 -5.51 3.91
C GLU A 26 -4.64 -5.48 4.96
N ASN A 27 -3.65 -6.35 4.88
CA ASN A 27 -2.47 -6.31 5.73
C ASN A 27 -1.53 -5.18 5.30
N LEU A 28 -2.04 -3.96 5.33
CA LEU A 28 -1.21 -2.78 5.22
C LEU A 28 -0.39 -2.68 6.51
N PRO A 29 0.93 -2.48 6.38
CA PRO A 29 1.77 -2.31 7.56
C PRO A 29 1.33 -1.06 8.30
N LYS A 30 1.03 -1.22 9.57
CA LYS A 30 0.67 -0.11 10.44
C LYS A 30 1.93 0.54 10.98
N HIS A 31 2.08 1.82 10.74
CA HIS A 31 3.09 2.60 11.42
C HIS A 31 2.71 2.77 12.89
N ARG A 32 3.67 2.56 13.77
CA ARG A 32 3.48 2.80 15.20
C ARG A 32 3.21 4.28 15.47
N ASP A 33 3.95 5.13 14.78
CA ASP A 33 3.87 6.58 14.94
C ASP A 33 3.39 7.20 13.64
N LYS A 34 2.26 7.89 13.70
CA LYS A 34 1.74 8.62 12.54
C LYS A 34 2.54 9.89 12.32
N PHE A 35 2.76 10.21 11.05
CA PHE A 35 3.41 11.46 10.70
C PHE A 35 2.54 12.67 11.08
N PRO A 36 3.16 13.76 11.62
CA PRO A 36 2.46 15.01 11.80
C PRO A 36 1.93 15.56 10.48
N LYS A 37 0.84 16.30 10.52
CA LYS A 37 0.23 16.89 9.31
C LYS A 37 1.11 17.91 8.61
N GLU A 38 2.08 18.51 9.30
CA GLU A 38 3.04 19.44 8.73
C GLU A 38 4.13 18.74 7.91
N THR A 39 4.16 17.41 7.94
CA THR A 39 5.13 16.63 7.18
C THR A 39 5.00 16.93 5.69
N ALA A 40 6.10 17.29 5.07
CA ALA A 40 6.19 17.51 3.64
C ALA A 40 6.75 16.26 2.97
N PHE A 41 5.99 15.71 2.04
CA PHE A 41 6.36 14.54 1.27
C PHE A 41 6.87 14.92 -0.11
N PHE A 42 7.96 14.30 -0.52
CA PHE A 42 8.43 14.30 -1.89
C PHE A 42 8.23 12.91 -2.47
N ILE A 43 7.55 12.80 -3.60
CA ILE A 43 7.35 11.54 -4.30
C ILE A 43 8.39 11.45 -5.40
N MET A 44 9.29 10.47 -5.30
CA MET A 44 10.28 10.23 -6.33
C MET A 44 9.61 9.83 -7.64
N LYS A 45 10.14 10.32 -8.75
CA LYS A 45 9.57 10.06 -10.07
C LYS A 45 9.41 8.57 -10.33
N THR A 46 8.20 8.18 -10.66
CA THR A 46 7.80 6.80 -10.94
C THR A 46 6.68 6.80 -12.00
N GLU A 47 5.96 5.71 -12.12
CA GLU A 47 4.81 5.63 -13.01
C GLU A 47 3.78 6.72 -12.68
N PRO A 48 3.32 7.52 -13.68
CA PRO A 48 2.49 8.71 -13.43
C PRO A 48 1.20 8.45 -12.65
N ARG A 49 0.55 7.32 -12.87
CA ARG A 49 -0.69 6.96 -12.16
C ARG A 49 -0.42 6.70 -10.68
N VAL A 50 0.71 6.08 -10.36
CA VAL A 50 1.15 5.86 -8.98
C VAL A 50 1.46 7.19 -8.30
N MET A 51 2.20 8.06 -8.98
CA MET A 51 2.52 9.40 -8.46
C MET A 51 1.26 10.20 -8.16
N ASN A 52 0.32 10.23 -9.10
CA ASN A 52 -0.92 10.97 -8.94
C ASN A 52 -1.77 10.41 -7.80
N ALA A 53 -1.89 9.10 -7.71
CA ALA A 53 -2.66 8.45 -6.65
C ALA A 53 -2.07 8.73 -5.25
N LEU A 54 -0.75 8.66 -5.11
CA LEU A 54 -0.07 9.00 -3.86
C LEU A 54 -0.21 10.48 -3.52
N SER A 55 0.02 11.35 -4.48
CA SER A 55 -0.11 12.80 -4.29
C SER A 55 -1.51 13.19 -3.86
N ASP A 56 -2.53 12.70 -4.56
CA ASP A 56 -3.92 12.99 -4.26
C ASP A 56 -4.32 12.47 -2.87
N ALA A 57 -3.89 11.26 -2.52
CA ALA A 57 -4.15 10.67 -1.21
C ALA A 57 -3.49 11.45 -0.08
N LEU A 58 -2.24 11.86 -0.25
CA LEU A 58 -1.50 12.68 0.74
C LEU A 58 -2.17 14.03 0.94
N LYS A 59 -2.54 14.71 -0.14
CA LYS A 59 -3.25 16.00 -0.08
C LYS A 59 -4.62 15.87 0.58
N ALA A 60 -5.36 14.81 0.28
CA ALA A 60 -6.66 14.54 0.88
C ALA A 60 -6.57 14.32 2.39
N ARG A 61 -5.42 13.86 2.89
CA ARG A 61 -5.14 13.70 4.33
C ARG A 61 -4.60 14.96 5.00
N GLY A 62 -4.38 16.03 4.25
CA GLY A 62 -3.87 17.29 4.76
C GLY A 62 -2.35 17.37 4.85
N PHE A 63 -1.64 16.39 4.31
CA PHE A 63 -0.18 16.46 4.19
C PHE A 63 0.25 17.41 3.09
N LYS A 64 1.44 17.94 3.24
CA LYS A 64 2.08 18.74 2.19
C LYS A 64 2.80 17.84 1.20
N VAL A 65 2.63 18.11 -0.09
CA VAL A 65 3.38 17.45 -1.16
C VAL A 65 4.19 18.51 -1.86
N THR A 66 5.50 18.30 -1.95
CA THR A 66 6.44 19.26 -2.56
C THR A 66 7.14 18.62 -3.76
N ASP A 67 7.43 19.45 -4.76
CA ASP A 67 8.25 19.07 -5.92
C ASP A 67 9.74 19.25 -5.65
N ASP A 68 10.10 19.90 -4.56
CA ASP A 68 11.47 20.15 -4.17
C ASP A 68 11.88 19.20 -3.05
N ARG A 69 12.78 18.26 -3.37
CA ARG A 69 13.29 17.26 -2.44
C ARG A 69 13.96 17.90 -1.22
N THR A 70 14.56 19.08 -1.36
CA THR A 70 15.25 19.76 -0.27
C THR A 70 14.29 20.29 0.80
N LEU A 71 13.02 20.51 0.43
CA LEU A 71 11.97 20.96 1.34
C LEU A 71 11.21 19.82 1.99
N ALA A 72 11.45 18.59 1.57
CA ALA A 72 10.74 17.42 2.07
C ALA A 72 11.37 16.88 3.35
N THR A 73 10.52 16.49 4.28
CA THR A 73 10.92 15.75 5.48
C THR A 73 10.88 14.24 5.26
N VAL A 74 10.08 13.77 4.32
CA VAL A 74 9.97 12.36 3.94
C VAL A 74 9.93 12.24 2.43
N GLU A 75 10.73 11.34 1.89
CA GLU A 75 10.72 10.94 0.49
C GLU A 75 10.04 9.59 0.35
N ILE A 76 9.09 9.50 -0.58
CA ILE A 76 8.48 8.23 -0.95
C ILE A 76 9.13 7.75 -2.24
N ARG A 77 9.82 6.61 -2.16
CA ARG A 77 10.36 5.91 -3.32
C ARG A 77 9.49 4.71 -3.63
N THR A 78 9.10 4.61 -4.87
CA THR A 78 8.34 3.46 -5.35
C THR A 78 9.15 2.71 -6.39
N LYS A 79 9.15 1.39 -6.28
CA LYS A 79 9.75 0.49 -7.25
C LYS A 79 8.71 -0.51 -7.71
N ILE A 80 8.51 -0.63 -9.00
CA ILE A 80 7.65 -1.67 -9.57
C ILE A 80 8.44 -2.98 -9.54
N VAL A 81 7.99 -3.91 -8.70
CA VAL A 81 8.60 -5.24 -8.57
C VAL A 81 8.07 -6.16 -9.66
N SER A 82 6.77 -6.12 -9.91
CA SER A 82 6.13 -6.89 -10.97
C SER A 82 4.89 -6.16 -11.48
N TRP A 83 4.60 -6.37 -12.73
CA TRP A 83 3.41 -5.85 -13.37
C TRP A 83 2.76 -6.98 -14.17
N GLU A 84 1.64 -7.47 -13.68
CA GLU A 84 0.86 -8.47 -14.38
C GLU A 84 -0.23 -7.79 -15.20
N TYR A 85 -0.09 -7.91 -16.49
CA TYR A 85 -1.06 -7.44 -17.45
C TYR A 85 -2.12 -8.53 -17.66
N ASN A 86 -3.29 -8.34 -17.10
CA ASN A 86 -4.42 -9.21 -17.35
C ASN A 86 -5.18 -8.71 -18.58
N ASP A 87 -4.58 -8.94 -19.74
CA ASP A 87 -5.27 -8.76 -21.01
C ASP A 87 -6.23 -9.95 -21.23
N ALA A 88 -7.40 -9.86 -20.65
CA ALA A 88 -8.48 -10.82 -20.91
C ALA A 88 -9.13 -10.54 -22.27
N GLY A 89 -8.38 -10.31 -23.31
CA GLY A 89 -8.58 -10.20 -24.74
C GLY A 89 -9.98 -10.10 -25.36
N PHE A 90 -11.05 -10.15 -24.62
CA PHE A 90 -12.40 -10.25 -25.14
C PHE A 90 -13.36 -9.12 -24.79
N SER A 91 -13.08 -8.38 -23.77
CA SER A 91 -13.91 -7.22 -23.43
C SER A 91 -13.07 -6.30 -22.56
N GLY A 92 -12.86 -5.08 -22.95
CA GLY A 92 -12.19 -4.05 -22.16
C GLY A 92 -12.77 -3.80 -20.75
N PHE A 93 -13.55 -4.73 -20.26
CA PHE A 93 -14.17 -4.70 -18.93
C PHE A 93 -13.29 -5.29 -17.82
N TYR A 94 -12.19 -5.97 -18.15
CA TYR A 94 -11.39 -6.72 -17.18
C TYR A 94 -9.89 -6.42 -17.24
N ASP A 95 -9.50 -5.25 -17.68
CA ASP A 95 -8.14 -4.76 -17.51
C ASP A 95 -7.85 -4.58 -16.02
N ARG A 96 -7.61 -5.71 -15.35
CA ARG A 96 -7.12 -5.73 -13.98
C ARG A 96 -5.61 -5.83 -14.00
N ASP A 97 -4.98 -4.73 -14.32
CA ASP A 97 -3.56 -4.61 -14.11
C ASP A 97 -3.28 -4.78 -12.62
N GLU A 98 -2.52 -5.79 -12.28
CA GLU A 98 -2.02 -5.97 -10.93
C GLU A 98 -0.55 -5.62 -10.90
N MET A 99 -0.22 -4.64 -10.10
CA MET A 99 1.13 -4.14 -9.94
C MET A 99 1.59 -4.38 -8.50
N THR A 100 2.75 -4.99 -8.33
CA THR A 100 3.38 -5.09 -7.02
C THR A 100 4.38 -3.95 -6.88
N LEU A 101 4.14 -3.07 -5.92
CA LEU A 101 5.01 -1.94 -5.61
C LEU A 101 5.77 -2.17 -4.32
N SER A 102 7.06 -1.88 -4.35
CA SER A 102 7.84 -1.66 -3.14
C SER A 102 7.86 -0.18 -2.82
N LEU A 103 7.38 0.18 -1.65
CA LEU A 103 7.33 1.55 -1.15
C LEU A 103 8.38 1.71 -0.06
N THR A 104 9.27 2.68 -0.22
CA THR A 104 10.29 3.02 0.76
C THR A 104 10.08 4.45 1.22
N LEU A 105 9.94 4.64 2.52
CA LEU A 105 9.90 5.94 3.18
C LEU A 105 11.30 6.25 3.69
N GLU A 106 11.85 7.39 3.30
CA GLU A 106 13.23 7.77 3.60
C GLU A 106 13.30 9.24 4.01
N ARG A 107 14.21 9.55 4.90
CA ARG A 107 14.57 10.95 5.19
C ARG A 107 15.58 11.43 4.16
N PRO A 108 15.23 12.39 3.30
CA PRO A 108 16.11 12.79 2.20
C PRO A 108 17.40 13.45 2.69
N ALA A 109 17.38 14.12 3.84
CA ALA A 109 18.55 14.79 4.39
C ALA A 109 19.67 13.85 4.85
N THR A 110 19.31 12.66 5.37
CA THR A 110 20.24 11.70 5.98
C THR A 110 20.34 10.38 5.27
N GLY A 111 19.39 10.08 4.37
CA GLY A 111 19.25 8.78 3.75
C GLY A 111 18.70 7.69 4.68
N PHE A 112 18.22 8.07 5.86
CA PHE A 112 17.67 7.12 6.82
C PHE A 112 16.36 6.53 6.31
N ILE A 113 16.31 5.20 6.25
CA ILE A 113 15.10 4.48 5.84
C ILE A 113 14.18 4.35 7.03
N ILE A 114 13.00 4.97 6.95
CA ILE A 114 11.98 4.94 7.99
C ILE A 114 11.22 3.62 7.94
N ALA A 115 10.83 3.20 6.74
CA ALA A 115 10.05 1.99 6.53
C ALA A 115 10.12 1.51 5.08
N ARG A 116 9.92 0.21 4.89
CA ARG A 116 9.75 -0.42 3.58
C ARG A 116 8.52 -1.28 3.61
N HIS A 117 7.71 -1.16 2.56
CA HIS A 117 6.49 -1.92 2.43
C HIS A 117 6.31 -2.42 1.00
N THR A 118 5.67 -3.56 0.87
CA THR A 118 5.28 -4.09 -0.44
C THR A 118 3.76 -4.14 -0.50
N VAL A 119 3.19 -3.52 -1.52
CA VAL A 119 1.74 -3.48 -1.72
C VAL A 119 1.38 -3.93 -3.13
N LYS A 120 0.25 -4.61 -3.26
CA LYS A 120 -0.35 -4.97 -4.54
C LYS A 120 -1.39 -3.94 -4.92
N VAL A 121 -1.16 -3.29 -6.04
CA VAL A 121 -2.01 -2.22 -6.55
C VAL A 121 -2.80 -2.73 -7.74
N ARG A 122 -4.10 -2.54 -7.70
CA ARG A 122 -4.99 -2.78 -8.83
C ARG A 122 -5.24 -1.50 -9.62
N SER A 123 -5.90 -1.62 -10.75
CA SER A 123 -6.17 -0.52 -11.68
C SER A 123 -6.86 0.71 -11.06
N ASP A 124 -7.59 0.54 -9.98
CA ASP A 124 -8.27 1.64 -9.27
C ASP A 124 -7.40 2.39 -8.27
N PHE A 125 -6.21 1.89 -7.97
CA PHE A 125 -5.24 2.48 -7.04
C PHE A 125 -5.75 2.75 -5.61
N ARG A 126 -6.88 2.18 -5.22
CA ARG A 126 -7.48 2.38 -3.88
C ARG A 126 -6.57 1.99 -2.74
N ILE A 127 -5.75 0.97 -2.96
CA ILE A 127 -4.82 0.50 -1.93
C ILE A 127 -3.79 1.57 -1.54
N LEU A 128 -3.42 2.44 -2.46
CA LEU A 128 -2.50 3.54 -2.16
C LEU A 128 -3.13 4.58 -1.24
N ALA A 129 -4.42 4.86 -1.41
CA ALA A 129 -5.14 5.73 -0.49
C ALA A 129 -5.21 5.11 0.91
N LYS A 130 -5.51 3.81 1.02
CA LYS A 130 -5.48 3.09 2.30
C LYS A 130 -4.09 3.09 2.92
N TYR A 131 -3.04 2.92 2.11
CA TYR A 131 -1.67 3.00 2.57
C TYR A 131 -1.35 4.36 3.19
N VAL A 132 -1.75 5.43 2.52
CA VAL A 132 -1.55 6.80 3.02
C VAL A 132 -2.35 7.04 4.31
N ASP A 133 -3.52 6.42 4.45
CA ASP A 133 -4.33 6.51 5.66
C ASP A 133 -3.62 5.98 6.91
N GLU A 134 -2.69 5.04 6.70
CA GLU A 134 -1.90 4.46 7.80
C GLU A 134 -0.64 5.28 8.13
N LEU A 135 -0.29 6.27 7.33
CA LEU A 135 0.82 7.18 7.61
C LEU A 135 0.42 8.24 8.64
#